data_591098bc7637ee9ca5fc9bb8377c15ce
#
_entry.id   591098bc7637ee9ca5fc9bb8377c15ce
#
_cell.length_a   1.000
_cell.length_b   1.000
_cell.length_c   1.000
_cell.angle_alpha   90.00
_cell.angle_beta   90.00
_cell.angle_gamma   90.00
#
_symmetry.space_group_name_H-M   'P 1'
#
loop_
_entity.id
_entity.type
_entity.pdbx_description
1 polymer ?
#
loop_
_entity_poly.entity_id
_entity_poly.type
_entity_poly.pdbx_seq_one_letter_code
_entity_poly.pdbx_strand_id
1 'polypeptide(L)'
;AEGVEKEKQVHLFSNYATLGIGNYGTLNAELFVNQELTANDYVGGMFRHLSSQGGIKDVELKDSFYDTALDLTYGVRGNELAWNLDLGYQNQIYNWYGMPMGFGSSLFPSDRENLIDGINPQQSYNNIYLGGKVEISDNIVKDASLKFNHFSDAFDSSENRFYVKPTFEFGIDNLAIKTNVVVDYLGGSFEKNYFNSNIDPLKYE
;
A
#
# COMPACT_ATOMS: atom_id res chain seq x y z
N ALA A 1 -1.43 44.55 27.14
CA ALA A 1 -1.57 43.21 26.62
C ALA A 1 -1.94 43.36 25.14
N GLU A 2 -0.99 43.09 24.26
CA GLU A 2 -1.22 43.01 22.82
C GLU A 2 -2.15 41.83 22.58
N GLY A 3 -3.30 42.07 21.97
CA GLY A 3 -4.25 41.04 21.61
C GLY A 3 -3.65 40.17 20.49
N VAL A 4 -3.60 38.87 20.72
CA VAL A 4 -3.26 37.90 19.67
C VAL A 4 -4.34 38.00 18.59
N GLU A 5 -3.97 38.48 17.41
CA GLU A 5 -4.86 38.43 16.23
C GLU A 5 -5.21 36.96 15.96
N LYS A 6 -6.53 36.67 16.00
CA LYS A 6 -6.99 35.31 15.56
C LYS A 6 -6.71 35.17 14.09
N GLU A 7 -5.84 34.22 13.75
CA GLU A 7 -5.64 33.82 12.37
C GLU A 7 -6.99 33.43 11.73
N LYS A 8 -7.18 33.84 10.49
CA LYS A 8 -8.36 33.46 9.71
C LYS A 8 -8.41 31.93 9.62
N GLN A 9 -9.52 31.33 10.03
CA GLN A 9 -9.72 29.88 9.86
C GLN A 9 -9.53 29.52 8.39
N VAL A 10 -8.57 28.64 8.13
CA VAL A 10 -8.34 28.08 6.80
C VAL A 10 -9.51 27.16 6.46
N HIS A 11 -10.17 27.42 5.34
CA HIS A 11 -11.23 26.53 4.85
C HIS A 11 -10.59 25.22 4.37
N LEU A 12 -10.84 24.13 5.08
CA LEU A 12 -10.40 22.79 4.69
C LEU A 12 -11.41 22.20 3.69
N PHE A 13 -10.92 21.80 2.53
CA PHE A 13 -11.75 21.12 1.53
C PHE A 13 -11.80 19.62 1.86
N SER A 14 -13.01 19.06 1.78
CA SER A 14 -13.24 17.62 2.01
C SER A 14 -12.81 16.75 0.82
N ASN A 15 -12.72 17.36 -0.36
CA ASN A 15 -12.41 16.66 -1.60
C ASN A 15 -11.38 17.46 -2.39
N TYR A 16 -10.48 16.74 -3.05
CA TYR A 16 -9.57 17.36 -4.01
C TYR A 16 -9.27 16.41 -5.17
N ALA A 17 -8.89 16.99 -6.30
CA ALA A 17 -8.34 16.26 -7.43
C ALA A 17 -7.10 17.00 -7.95
N THR A 18 -6.08 16.24 -8.26
CA THR A 18 -4.85 16.73 -8.87
C THR A 18 -4.56 15.96 -10.15
N LEU A 19 -4.19 16.66 -11.21
CA LEU A 19 -3.72 16.07 -12.45
C LEU A 19 -2.45 16.78 -12.89
N GLY A 20 -1.37 16.04 -13.07
CA GLY A 20 -0.09 16.54 -13.52
C GLY A 20 0.44 15.75 -14.71
N ILE A 21 1.01 16.45 -15.68
CA ILE A 21 1.68 15.86 -16.85
C ILE A 21 3.11 16.40 -16.88
N GLY A 22 4.07 15.51 -17.07
CA GLY A 22 5.49 15.83 -17.06
C GLY A 22 6.25 15.31 -18.27
N ASN A 23 7.54 15.56 -18.28
CA ASN A 23 8.45 15.00 -19.27
C ASN A 23 8.46 13.47 -19.20
N TYR A 24 8.90 12.81 -20.28
CA TYR A 24 8.97 11.34 -20.38
C TYR A 24 7.60 10.65 -20.27
N GLY A 25 6.53 11.34 -20.69
CA GLY A 25 5.17 10.81 -20.56
C GLY A 25 4.73 10.58 -19.13
N THR A 26 5.27 11.36 -18.19
CA THR A 26 4.87 11.25 -16.77
C THR A 26 3.45 11.75 -16.58
N LEU A 27 2.65 10.94 -15.91
CA LEU A 27 1.29 11.28 -15.48
C LEU A 27 1.21 11.10 -13.96
N ASN A 28 0.72 12.14 -13.28
CA ASN A 28 0.34 12.08 -11.87
C ASN A 28 -1.14 12.43 -11.74
N ALA A 29 -1.92 11.56 -11.12
CA ALA A 29 -3.33 11.79 -10.86
C ALA A 29 -3.66 11.39 -9.42
N GLU A 30 -4.33 12.28 -8.70
CA GLU A 30 -4.82 12.03 -7.36
C GLU A 30 -6.27 12.48 -7.25
N LEU A 31 -7.08 11.68 -6.61
CA LEU A 31 -8.45 12.01 -6.26
C LEU A 31 -8.69 11.60 -4.82
N PHE A 32 -9.06 12.54 -3.99
CA PHE A 32 -9.50 12.31 -2.62
C PHE A 32 -10.94 12.77 -2.46
N VAL A 33 -11.77 11.89 -1.93
CA VAL A 33 -13.18 12.15 -1.64
C VAL A 33 -13.45 11.74 -0.20
N ASN A 34 -14.08 12.62 0.55
CA ASN A 34 -14.57 12.33 1.89
C ASN A 34 -15.96 12.95 2.05
N GLN A 35 -16.95 12.10 2.33
CA GLN A 35 -18.34 12.48 2.39
C GLN A 35 -18.99 11.95 3.68
N GLU A 36 -19.62 12.84 4.42
CA GLU A 36 -20.56 12.45 5.48
C GLU A 36 -21.89 12.07 4.83
N LEU A 37 -22.33 10.83 5.06
CA LEU A 37 -23.58 10.29 4.53
C LEU A 37 -24.74 10.63 5.46
N THR A 38 -24.51 10.53 6.77
CA THR A 38 -25.43 10.93 7.83
C THR A 38 -24.64 11.69 8.90
N ALA A 39 -25.29 12.07 10.00
CA ALA A 39 -24.61 12.69 11.15
C ALA A 39 -23.51 11.78 11.76
N ASN A 40 -23.63 10.48 11.56
CA ASN A 40 -22.77 9.49 12.18
C ASN A 40 -21.91 8.70 11.19
N ASP A 41 -22.32 8.62 9.91
CA ASP A 41 -21.66 7.75 8.91
C ASP A 41 -20.85 8.58 7.94
N TYR A 42 -19.68 8.07 7.57
CA TYR A 42 -18.85 8.67 6.56
C TYR A 42 -18.27 7.62 5.61
N VAL A 43 -18.00 8.06 4.40
CA VAL A 43 -17.26 7.30 3.39
C VAL A 43 -16.11 8.14 2.88
N GLY A 44 -14.98 7.51 2.68
CA GLY A 44 -13.81 8.14 2.10
C GLY A 44 -13.20 7.27 1.01
N GLY A 45 -12.54 7.91 0.07
CA GLY A 45 -11.80 7.23 -0.97
C GLY A 45 -10.61 8.05 -1.42
N MET A 46 -9.51 7.38 -1.72
CA MET A 46 -8.33 7.98 -2.31
C MET A 46 -7.86 7.12 -3.46
N PHE A 47 -7.76 7.73 -4.63
CA PHE A 47 -7.13 7.16 -5.80
C PHE A 47 -5.83 7.91 -6.07
N ARG A 48 -4.76 7.16 -6.35
CA ARG A 48 -3.45 7.70 -6.74
C ARG A 48 -2.92 6.93 -7.94
N HIS A 49 -2.40 7.66 -8.90
CA HIS A 49 -1.70 7.10 -10.04
C HIS A 49 -0.49 7.95 -10.38
N LEU A 50 0.67 7.32 -10.44
CA LEU A 50 1.89 7.92 -10.94
C LEU A 50 2.52 6.98 -11.97
N SER A 51 2.81 7.49 -13.15
CA SER A 51 3.45 6.70 -14.19
C SER A 51 4.46 7.51 -14.98
N SER A 52 5.38 6.82 -15.62
CA SER A 52 6.30 7.38 -16.60
C SER A 52 6.55 6.35 -17.71
N GLN A 53 6.64 6.84 -18.96
CA GLN A 53 6.95 6.00 -20.10
C GLN A 53 8.44 5.64 -20.20
N GLY A 54 9.26 6.16 -19.25
CA GLY A 54 10.70 5.96 -19.24
C GLY A 54 11.44 7.09 -19.96
N GLY A 55 12.65 6.82 -20.44
CA GLY A 55 13.47 7.80 -21.18
C GLY A 55 14.79 8.13 -20.46
N ILE A 56 15.24 7.24 -19.61
CA ILE A 56 16.59 7.30 -19.04
C ILE A 56 17.61 7.12 -20.18
N LYS A 57 18.59 8.00 -20.26
CA LYS A 57 19.63 7.92 -21.30
C LYS A 57 20.53 6.69 -21.07
N ASP A 58 21.01 6.15 -22.18
CA ASP A 58 21.96 5.02 -22.20
C ASP A 58 21.43 3.72 -21.57
N VAL A 59 20.11 3.56 -21.55
CA VAL A 59 19.43 2.34 -21.10
C VAL A 59 18.83 1.63 -22.30
N GLU A 60 19.12 0.32 -22.43
CA GLU A 60 18.67 -0.50 -23.54
C GLU A 60 17.35 -1.24 -23.24
N LEU A 61 17.07 -1.51 -21.96
CA LEU A 61 15.83 -2.15 -21.52
C LEU A 61 14.75 -1.12 -21.23
N LYS A 62 13.50 -1.58 -21.15
CA LYS A 62 12.37 -0.73 -20.76
C LYS A 62 12.59 -0.20 -19.35
N ASP A 63 12.37 1.09 -19.16
CA ASP A 63 12.53 1.83 -17.90
C ASP A 63 11.22 2.53 -17.44
N SER A 64 10.09 2.19 -18.07
CA SER A 64 8.77 2.69 -17.67
C SER A 64 8.33 2.13 -16.32
N PHE A 65 7.49 2.89 -15.61
CA PHE A 65 6.87 2.44 -14.37
C PHE A 65 5.43 2.95 -14.23
N TYR A 66 4.66 2.23 -13.42
CA TYR A 66 3.28 2.57 -13.04
C TYR A 66 3.11 2.24 -11.55
N ASP A 67 2.56 3.17 -10.80
CA ASP A 67 2.12 2.98 -9.41
C ASP A 67 0.68 3.46 -9.31
N THR A 68 -0.23 2.54 -9.03
CA THR A 68 -1.67 2.82 -8.92
C THR A 68 -2.18 2.29 -7.60
N ALA A 69 -2.83 3.13 -6.84
CA ALA A 69 -3.42 2.76 -5.55
C ALA A 69 -4.84 3.29 -5.41
N LEU A 70 -5.68 2.48 -4.79
CA LEU A 70 -7.05 2.81 -4.39
C LEU A 70 -7.23 2.43 -2.92
N ASP A 71 -7.61 3.40 -2.11
CA ASP A 71 -7.95 3.23 -0.71
C ASP A 71 -9.41 3.66 -0.50
N LEU A 72 -10.18 2.84 0.19
CA LEU A 72 -11.58 3.10 0.53
C LEU A 72 -11.76 2.94 2.03
N THR A 73 -12.58 3.78 2.61
CA THR A 73 -12.97 3.68 4.02
C THR A 73 -14.46 3.93 4.17
N TYR A 74 -15.09 3.19 5.06
CA TYR A 74 -16.43 3.47 5.56
C TYR A 74 -16.41 3.38 7.07
N GLY A 75 -17.05 4.32 7.75
CA GLY A 75 -17.08 4.32 9.20
C GLY A 75 -18.34 4.92 9.80
N VAL A 76 -18.59 4.51 11.04
CA VAL A 76 -19.69 4.98 11.87
C VAL A 76 -19.12 5.56 13.17
N ARG A 77 -19.52 6.79 13.48
CA ARG A 77 -19.17 7.52 14.71
C ARG A 77 -20.35 7.50 15.66
N GLY A 78 -20.43 6.50 16.52
CA GLY A 78 -21.44 6.45 17.58
C GLY A 78 -20.83 6.77 18.94
N ASN A 79 -21.66 7.15 19.92
CA ASN A 79 -21.19 7.42 21.28
C ASN A 79 -20.87 6.12 22.05
N GLU A 80 -21.64 5.06 21.80
CA GLU A 80 -21.45 3.75 22.45
C GLU A 80 -20.60 2.81 21.60
N LEU A 81 -20.70 2.92 20.28
CA LEU A 81 -20.00 2.11 19.32
C LEU A 81 -19.56 2.98 18.15
N ALA A 82 -18.26 3.06 17.93
CA ALA A 82 -17.66 3.63 16.72
C ALA A 82 -16.83 2.55 16.01
N TRP A 83 -16.88 2.54 14.70
CA TRP A 83 -16.07 1.59 13.92
C TRP A 83 -15.79 2.11 12.53
N ASN A 84 -14.73 1.59 11.92
CA ASN A 84 -14.43 1.78 10.51
C ASN A 84 -13.97 0.48 9.84
N LEU A 85 -14.17 0.43 8.54
CA LEU A 85 -13.67 -0.60 7.65
C LEU A 85 -12.86 0.07 6.55
N ASP A 86 -11.66 -0.44 6.30
CA ASP A 86 -10.73 0.06 5.31
C ASP A 86 -10.39 -1.04 4.31
N LEU A 87 -10.42 -0.71 3.03
CA LEU A 87 -10.02 -1.58 1.93
C LEU A 87 -9.02 -0.84 1.06
N GLY A 88 -7.91 -1.47 0.73
CA GLY A 88 -6.94 -0.88 -0.17
C GLY A 88 -6.38 -1.89 -1.16
N TYR A 89 -6.04 -1.37 -2.33
CA TYR A 89 -5.36 -2.08 -3.40
C TYR A 89 -4.25 -1.20 -3.96
N GLN A 90 -3.07 -1.76 -4.14
CA GLN A 90 -1.97 -1.12 -4.85
C GLN A 90 -1.39 -2.09 -5.87
N ASN A 91 -1.19 -1.60 -7.07
CA ASN A 91 -0.43 -2.29 -8.12
C ASN A 91 0.76 -1.41 -8.51
N GLN A 92 1.95 -1.99 -8.45
CA GLN A 92 3.18 -1.35 -8.88
C GLN A 92 3.79 -2.19 -9.99
N ILE A 93 4.03 -1.57 -11.13
CA ILE A 93 4.73 -2.15 -12.27
C ILE A 93 5.95 -1.30 -12.53
N TYR A 94 7.12 -1.90 -12.52
CA TYR A 94 8.36 -1.25 -12.89
C TYR A 94 9.32 -2.22 -13.57
N ASN A 95 10.37 -1.71 -14.16
CA ASN A 95 11.31 -2.51 -14.93
C ASN A 95 12.69 -2.51 -14.28
N TRP A 96 13.30 -3.67 -14.17
CA TRP A 96 14.71 -3.81 -13.81
C TRP A 96 15.57 -3.56 -15.03
N TYR A 97 15.79 -2.30 -15.36
CA TYR A 97 16.48 -1.87 -16.57
C TYR A 97 18.00 -1.82 -16.45
N GLY A 98 18.55 -2.01 -15.25
CA GLY A 98 19.99 -1.99 -15.01
C GLY A 98 20.71 -3.16 -15.68
N MET A 99 21.50 -2.88 -16.69
CA MET A 99 22.31 -3.86 -17.40
C MET A 99 23.78 -3.48 -17.29
N PRO A 100 24.71 -4.44 -17.05
CA PRO A 100 26.14 -4.15 -17.02
C PRO A 100 26.63 -3.54 -18.33
N MET A 101 27.51 -2.56 -18.26
CA MET A 101 28.18 -2.03 -19.45
C MET A 101 28.86 -3.14 -20.23
N GLY A 102 28.65 -3.18 -21.55
CA GLY A 102 29.21 -4.20 -22.42
C GLY A 102 28.56 -5.57 -22.32
N PHE A 103 27.37 -5.67 -21.74
CA PHE A 103 26.60 -6.92 -21.74
C PHE A 103 26.44 -7.47 -23.16
N GLY A 104 26.84 -8.71 -23.36
CA GLY A 104 26.81 -9.37 -24.67
C GLY A 104 27.80 -8.81 -25.71
N SER A 105 28.78 -7.98 -25.32
CA SER A 105 29.74 -7.36 -26.26
C SER A 105 30.65 -8.36 -26.99
N SER A 106 30.76 -9.60 -26.50
CA SER A 106 31.49 -10.70 -27.16
C SER A 106 30.69 -11.43 -28.24
N LEU A 107 29.40 -11.13 -28.37
CA LEU A 107 28.50 -11.72 -29.37
C LEU A 107 28.52 -10.93 -30.68
N PHE A 108 28.07 -11.55 -31.76
CA PHE A 108 27.76 -10.83 -32.99
C PHE A 108 26.59 -9.84 -32.70
N PRO A 109 26.53 -8.67 -33.39
CA PRO A 109 25.52 -7.66 -33.13
C PRO A 109 24.08 -8.19 -33.15
N SER A 110 23.74 -9.05 -34.13
CA SER A 110 22.42 -9.68 -34.25
C SER A 110 22.08 -10.60 -33.07
N ASP A 111 23.06 -11.33 -32.56
CA ASP A 111 22.86 -12.25 -31.45
C ASP A 111 22.72 -11.51 -30.13
N ARG A 112 23.46 -10.40 -29.99
CA ARG A 112 23.32 -9.49 -28.85
C ARG A 112 21.93 -8.83 -28.81
N GLU A 113 21.44 -8.35 -29.96
CA GLU A 113 20.12 -7.76 -30.10
C GLU A 113 19.03 -8.77 -29.70
N ASN A 114 19.06 -9.96 -30.26
CA ASN A 114 18.13 -11.04 -29.91
C ASN A 114 18.19 -11.42 -28.43
N LEU A 115 19.36 -11.40 -27.81
CA LEU A 115 19.53 -11.67 -26.38
C LEU A 115 18.88 -10.58 -25.53
N ILE A 116 19.07 -9.31 -25.88
CA ILE A 116 18.49 -8.18 -25.15
C ILE A 116 16.97 -8.15 -25.32
N ASP A 117 16.46 -8.36 -26.52
CA ASP A 117 15.03 -8.44 -26.81
C ASP A 117 14.33 -9.59 -26.09
N GLY A 118 15.07 -10.65 -25.78
CA GLY A 118 14.58 -11.77 -24.96
C GLY A 118 14.49 -11.48 -23.45
N ILE A 119 15.05 -10.37 -22.97
CA ILE A 119 15.01 -10.02 -21.55
C ILE A 119 13.67 -9.32 -21.22
N ASN A 120 12.92 -9.91 -20.33
CA ASN A 120 11.74 -9.25 -19.73
C ASN A 120 12.12 -8.61 -18.38
N PRO A 121 12.36 -7.29 -18.32
CA PRO A 121 12.75 -6.62 -17.09
C PRO A 121 11.55 -6.32 -16.16
N GLN A 122 10.33 -6.57 -16.62
CA GLN A 122 9.12 -6.13 -15.93
C GLN A 122 8.92 -6.86 -14.61
N GLN A 123 8.69 -6.08 -13.58
CA GLN A 123 8.25 -6.51 -12.25
C GLN A 123 6.86 -6.00 -11.98
N SER A 124 6.04 -6.79 -11.32
CA SER A 124 4.70 -6.41 -10.88
C SER A 124 4.51 -6.79 -9.42
N TYR A 125 4.07 -5.85 -8.62
CA TYR A 125 3.74 -6.06 -7.21
C TYR A 125 2.30 -5.67 -6.98
N ASN A 126 1.58 -6.55 -6.35
CA ASN A 126 0.20 -6.34 -5.94
C ASN A 126 0.11 -6.41 -4.43
N ASN A 127 -0.58 -5.46 -3.83
CA ASN A 127 -0.88 -5.47 -2.41
C ASN A 127 -2.35 -5.17 -2.21
N ILE A 128 -3.05 -6.05 -1.50
CA ILE A 128 -4.43 -5.86 -1.08
C ILE A 128 -4.43 -5.84 0.44
N TYR A 129 -5.14 -4.90 1.03
CA TYR A 129 -5.37 -4.93 2.47
C TYR A 129 -6.84 -4.74 2.82
N LEU A 130 -7.23 -5.37 3.91
CA LEU A 130 -8.48 -5.16 4.62
C LEU A 130 -8.13 -4.78 6.05
N GLY A 131 -8.65 -3.67 6.52
CA GLY A 131 -8.45 -3.17 7.87
C GLY A 131 -9.76 -2.80 8.53
N GLY A 132 -9.72 -2.68 9.84
CA GLY A 132 -10.85 -2.18 10.59
C GLY A 132 -10.47 -1.89 12.04
N LYS A 133 -11.23 -0.97 12.62
CA LYS A 133 -11.14 -0.62 14.03
C LYS A 133 -12.54 -0.53 14.61
N VAL A 134 -12.69 -0.97 15.82
CA VAL A 134 -13.90 -0.81 16.60
C VAL A 134 -13.53 -0.21 17.96
N GLU A 135 -14.34 0.73 18.43
CA GLU A 135 -14.27 1.33 19.78
C GLU A 135 -15.62 1.16 20.45
N ILE A 136 -15.62 0.65 21.69
CA ILE A 136 -16.83 0.32 22.43
C ILE A 136 -16.75 1.01 23.80
N SER A 137 -17.74 1.87 24.08
CA SER A 137 -17.90 2.46 25.41
C SER A 137 -18.50 1.42 26.36
N ASP A 138 -18.26 1.57 27.65
CA ASP A 138 -18.88 0.80 28.73
C ASP A 138 -18.81 -0.74 28.59
N ASN A 139 -17.70 -1.22 28.01
CA ASN A 139 -17.44 -2.64 27.83
C ASN A 139 -16.02 -2.98 28.35
N ILE A 140 -15.77 -4.27 28.61
CA ILE A 140 -14.43 -4.77 28.96
C ILE A 140 -13.50 -4.64 27.75
N VAL A 141 -13.99 -4.91 26.54
CA VAL A 141 -13.27 -4.63 25.30
C VAL A 141 -13.47 -3.16 24.95
N LYS A 142 -12.44 -2.34 25.06
CA LYS A 142 -12.49 -0.92 24.77
C LYS A 142 -12.32 -0.61 23.31
N ASP A 143 -11.36 -1.25 22.70
CA ASP A 143 -11.11 -1.14 21.27
C ASP A 143 -10.49 -2.43 20.72
N ALA A 144 -10.65 -2.63 19.43
CA ALA A 144 -9.93 -3.65 18.70
C ALA A 144 -9.59 -3.15 17.31
N SER A 145 -8.40 -3.46 16.85
CA SER A 145 -8.00 -3.25 15.45
C SER A 145 -7.60 -4.56 14.80
N LEU A 146 -7.96 -4.68 13.53
CA LEU A 146 -7.64 -5.81 12.68
C LEU A 146 -7.03 -5.29 11.38
N LYS A 147 -6.01 -5.96 10.87
CA LYS A 147 -5.48 -5.72 9.55
C LYS A 147 -5.05 -7.03 8.90
N PHE A 148 -5.50 -7.27 7.71
CA PHE A 148 -5.04 -8.33 6.82
C PHE A 148 -4.36 -7.69 5.61
N ASN A 149 -3.20 -8.20 5.24
CA ASN A 149 -2.49 -7.83 4.02
C ASN A 149 -2.20 -9.08 3.21
N HIS A 150 -2.39 -8.98 1.91
CA HIS A 150 -1.94 -9.96 0.93
C HIS A 150 -1.05 -9.26 -0.10
N PHE A 151 0.18 -9.72 -0.23
CA PHE A 151 1.14 -9.26 -1.22
C PHE A 151 1.42 -10.39 -2.21
N SER A 152 1.60 -10.04 -3.50
CA SER A 152 2.07 -10.97 -4.53
C SER A 152 2.93 -10.25 -5.58
N ASP A 153 3.83 -10.99 -6.20
CA ASP A 153 4.72 -10.49 -7.25
C ASP A 153 4.49 -11.17 -8.61
N ALA A 154 5.29 -10.79 -9.61
CA ALA A 154 5.26 -11.36 -10.96
C ALA A 154 5.86 -12.79 -11.05
N PHE A 155 6.39 -13.34 -9.97
CA PHE A 155 7.08 -14.62 -9.91
C PHE A 155 6.33 -15.65 -9.05
N ASP A 156 5.02 -15.45 -8.86
CA ASP A 156 4.16 -16.30 -8.02
C ASP A 156 4.59 -16.38 -6.55
N SER A 157 5.41 -15.39 -6.09
CA SER A 157 5.69 -15.23 -4.67
C SER A 157 4.54 -14.51 -4.00
N SER A 158 4.24 -14.89 -2.77
CA SER A 158 3.17 -14.26 -2.00
C SER A 158 3.48 -14.21 -0.51
N GLU A 159 2.91 -13.21 0.15
CA GLU A 159 2.98 -13.02 1.59
C GLU A 159 1.61 -12.65 2.12
N ASN A 160 1.24 -13.24 3.24
CA ASN A 160 0.02 -12.91 3.99
C ASN A 160 0.40 -12.49 5.39
N ARG A 161 -0.14 -11.36 5.83
CA ARG A 161 -0.01 -10.90 7.21
C ARG A 161 -1.37 -10.67 7.82
N PHE A 162 -1.56 -11.22 9.00
CA PHE A 162 -2.76 -11.02 9.80
C PHE A 162 -2.37 -10.41 11.13
N TYR A 163 -2.92 -9.24 11.42
CA TYR A 163 -2.64 -8.50 12.65
C TYR A 163 -3.94 -8.19 13.38
N VAL A 164 -3.99 -8.50 14.67
CA VAL A 164 -5.12 -8.18 15.56
C VAL A 164 -4.59 -7.61 16.86
N LYS A 165 -5.22 -6.54 17.34
CA LYS A 165 -4.87 -5.87 18.59
C LYS A 165 -6.13 -5.44 19.33
N PRO A 166 -6.73 -6.29 20.18
CA PRO A 166 -7.73 -5.87 21.14
C PRO A 166 -7.12 -5.20 22.37
N THR A 167 -7.85 -4.23 22.91
CA THR A 167 -7.58 -3.56 24.18
C THR A 167 -8.67 -3.89 25.17
N PHE A 168 -8.29 -4.39 26.33
CA PHE A 168 -9.19 -4.70 27.43
C PHE A 168 -8.97 -3.74 28.58
N GLU A 169 -10.05 -3.34 29.25
CA GLU A 169 -10.01 -2.57 30.49
C GLU A 169 -10.99 -3.15 31.49
N PHE A 170 -10.49 -3.48 32.65
CA PHE A 170 -11.29 -4.02 33.74
C PHE A 170 -10.84 -3.45 35.08
N GLY A 171 -11.78 -3.27 35.97
CA GLY A 171 -11.55 -2.77 37.33
C GLY A 171 -11.40 -3.90 38.34
N ILE A 172 -10.44 -3.78 39.24
CA ILE A 172 -10.33 -4.60 40.45
C ILE A 172 -10.27 -3.61 41.62
N ASP A 173 -11.34 -3.60 42.43
CA ASP A 173 -11.56 -2.60 43.48
C ASP A 173 -11.46 -1.16 42.94
N ASN A 174 -10.47 -0.40 43.40
CA ASN A 174 -10.23 0.99 42.96
C ASN A 174 -9.14 1.10 41.87
N LEU A 175 -8.70 -0.02 41.30
CA LEU A 175 -7.65 -0.07 40.29
C LEU A 175 -8.22 -0.39 38.91
N ALA A 176 -7.96 0.47 37.92
CA ALA A 176 -8.27 0.21 36.52
C ALA A 176 -7.04 -0.44 35.84
N ILE A 177 -7.23 -1.64 35.27
CA ILE A 177 -6.18 -2.37 34.53
C ILE A 177 -6.50 -2.31 33.05
N LYS A 178 -5.59 -1.75 32.28
CA LYS A 178 -5.68 -1.73 30.81
C LYS A 178 -4.64 -2.68 30.23
N THR A 179 -5.09 -3.61 29.39
CA THR A 179 -4.25 -4.65 28.79
C THR A 179 -4.43 -4.65 27.28
N ASN A 180 -3.33 -4.67 26.55
CA ASN A 180 -3.33 -4.86 25.11
C ASN A 180 -2.80 -6.26 24.77
N VAL A 181 -3.51 -6.98 23.92
CA VAL A 181 -3.04 -8.23 23.33
C VAL A 181 -2.72 -7.96 21.86
N VAL A 182 -1.59 -8.49 21.39
CA VAL A 182 -1.19 -8.38 19.99
C VAL A 182 -0.99 -9.77 19.43
N VAL A 183 -1.69 -10.08 18.35
CA VAL A 183 -1.44 -11.24 17.51
C VAL A 183 -0.99 -10.75 16.15
N ASP A 184 0.21 -11.15 15.73
CA ASP A 184 0.79 -10.77 14.44
C ASP A 184 1.33 -12.06 13.80
N TYR A 185 0.67 -12.48 12.74
CA TYR A 185 1.03 -13.65 11.95
C TYR A 185 1.53 -13.20 10.58
N LEU A 186 2.66 -13.74 10.16
CA LEU A 186 3.25 -13.51 8.85
C LEU A 186 3.60 -14.85 8.24
N GLY A 187 3.09 -15.14 7.04
CA GLY A 187 3.42 -16.33 6.29
C GLY A 187 3.56 -16.03 4.81
N GLY A 188 4.46 -16.69 4.14
CA GLY A 188 4.69 -16.46 2.73
C GLY A 188 5.42 -17.59 2.02
N SER A 189 5.46 -17.49 0.69
CA SER A 189 6.19 -18.41 -0.17
C SER A 189 6.85 -17.67 -1.31
N PHE A 190 8.08 -18.04 -1.62
CA PHE A 190 8.82 -17.60 -2.79
C PHE A 190 8.90 -18.75 -3.79
N GLU A 191 8.26 -18.60 -4.95
CA GLU A 191 8.16 -19.67 -5.95
C GLU A 191 9.48 -19.88 -6.70
N LYS A 192 10.25 -18.80 -6.90
CA LYS A 192 11.53 -18.87 -7.58
C LYS A 192 12.72 -18.69 -6.67
N ASN A 193 13.66 -19.61 -6.78
CA ASN A 193 14.99 -19.45 -6.23
C ASN A 193 15.93 -18.89 -7.31
N TYR A 194 16.35 -17.66 -7.19
CA TYR A 194 17.23 -17.00 -8.16
C TYR A 194 18.64 -17.59 -8.22
N PHE A 195 19.05 -18.35 -7.21
CA PHE A 195 20.40 -18.88 -7.10
C PHE A 195 20.52 -20.37 -7.44
N ASN A 196 19.40 -21.11 -7.39
CA ASN A 196 19.43 -22.54 -7.69
C ASN A 196 18.02 -23.06 -8.04
N SER A 197 17.84 -23.43 -9.31
CA SER A 197 16.56 -23.94 -9.84
C SER A 197 16.11 -25.30 -9.28
N ASN A 198 16.95 -25.97 -8.49
CA ASN A 198 16.68 -27.30 -7.92
C ASN A 198 16.26 -27.26 -6.45
N ILE A 199 16.07 -26.07 -5.87
CA ILE A 199 15.62 -25.94 -4.48
C ILE A 199 14.13 -25.64 -4.49
N ASP A 200 13.40 -26.32 -3.60
CA ASP A 200 11.96 -26.09 -3.37
C ASP A 200 11.68 -24.62 -3.02
N PRO A 201 10.46 -24.12 -3.32
CA PRO A 201 10.05 -22.78 -2.95
C PRO A 201 10.30 -22.48 -1.47
N LEU A 202 10.87 -21.32 -1.19
CA LEU A 202 11.07 -20.88 0.18
C LEU A 202 9.72 -20.47 0.79
N LYS A 203 9.35 -21.13 1.90
CA LYS A 203 8.16 -20.81 2.69
C LYS A 203 8.56 -20.41 4.09
N TYR A 204 7.78 -19.48 4.68
CA TYR A 204 7.97 -19.05 6.07
C TYR A 204 6.62 -18.72 6.73
N GLU A 205 6.57 -18.88 8.05
CA GLU A 205 5.42 -18.54 8.91
C GLU A 205 5.91 -17.86 10.20
#